data_c4019e0e708944b29b175c80951f3c63
#
_entry.id   c4019e0e708944b29b175c80951f3c63
#
_cell.length_a   1.000
_cell.length_b   1.000
_cell.length_c   1.000
_cell.angle_alpha   90.00
_cell.angle_beta   90.00
_cell.angle_gamma   90.00
#
_symmetry.space_group_name_H-M   'P 1'
#
loop_
_entity.id
_entity.type
_entity.pdbx_description
1 polymer ?
#
loop_
_entity_poly.entity_id
_entity_poly.type
_entity_poly.pdbx_seq_one_letter_code
_entity_poly.pdbx_strand_id
1 'polypeptide(L)'
;ARSRLQRAGYRVEVQAFPFLAFYPVSPGTLSAVAPQPAQYVWEEDFTYADQTDPGNVTAPVVPVDLALGAGNTSTSGCEPEDFAGFPAGAIALMQRGTCPFGQKASNAAAAGAAGAIIFNQGDTEDRKGLLVATLGEDYSGGIPVMFSTYDNGVAWSQTSGLQLSMNVDVVREQTETYNLLAETRRGDPGNVVMVGAHLDSVFEGAGINDNGSGSAALLEMALLMSKARPENKVRFAGWGAEESGLVGSTYYVTQLPDEEKQRIKAYLNVDMIGSPNYANFIYDGDGSDFGLQGPPGSAAIERLLRTYFQLRNAPSEGTEIDFRSDYAQFFEDGIAFGGLFTGAEDIKTEEQAQRYGGTAEQSFDQCYHTPCDNLGNISI
;
A
#
# COMPACT_ATOMS: atom_id res chain seq x y z
N ALA A 1 -0.23 -23.75 -0.28
CA ALA A 1 -0.81 -23.60 1.06
C ALA A 1 -2.09 -24.46 1.23
N ARG A 2 -3.19 -24.24 0.49
CA ARG A 2 -4.51 -24.90 0.64
C ARG A 2 -4.44 -26.44 0.85
N SER A 3 -3.79 -27.17 -0.07
CA SER A 3 -3.70 -28.62 0.01
C SER A 3 -2.91 -29.13 1.21
N ARG A 4 -1.88 -28.37 1.66
CA ARG A 4 -1.11 -28.72 2.85
C ARG A 4 -1.95 -28.55 4.12
N LEU A 5 -2.72 -27.47 4.24
CA LEU A 5 -3.62 -27.18 5.35
C LEU A 5 -4.76 -28.23 5.44
N GLN A 6 -5.35 -28.59 4.29
CA GLN A 6 -6.37 -29.64 4.25
C GLN A 6 -5.83 -31.01 4.72
N ARG A 7 -4.62 -31.39 4.26
CA ARG A 7 -3.95 -32.62 4.72
C ARG A 7 -3.58 -32.57 6.20
N ALA A 8 -3.30 -31.40 6.73
CA ALA A 8 -3.02 -31.19 8.16
C ALA A 8 -4.31 -31.23 9.02
N GLY A 9 -5.49 -31.36 8.40
CA GLY A 9 -6.75 -31.57 9.09
C GLY A 9 -7.55 -30.29 9.39
N TYR A 10 -7.17 -29.15 8.83
CA TYR A 10 -7.92 -27.91 8.98
C TYR A 10 -9.23 -27.92 8.18
N ARG A 11 -10.21 -27.17 8.64
CA ARG A 11 -11.31 -26.68 7.79
C ARG A 11 -10.73 -25.54 6.98
N VAL A 12 -10.69 -25.70 5.67
CA VAL A 12 -10.10 -24.69 4.77
C VAL A 12 -11.18 -24.12 3.88
N GLU A 13 -11.26 -22.82 3.85
CA GLU A 13 -12.18 -22.03 3.03
C GLU A 13 -11.36 -21.10 2.12
N VAL A 14 -11.87 -20.86 0.92
CA VAL A 14 -11.39 -19.83 0.00
C VAL A 14 -12.53 -18.84 -0.13
N GLN A 15 -12.33 -17.64 0.40
CA GLN A 15 -13.29 -16.57 0.31
C GLN A 15 -12.92 -15.68 -0.89
N ALA A 16 -13.69 -15.79 -1.97
CA ALA A 16 -13.56 -14.91 -3.12
C ALA A 16 -14.20 -13.55 -2.83
N PHE A 17 -13.63 -12.50 -3.36
CA PHE A 17 -14.17 -11.14 -3.24
C PHE A 17 -13.85 -10.29 -4.48
N PRO A 18 -14.70 -9.30 -4.79
CA PRO A 18 -14.42 -8.37 -5.88
C PRO A 18 -13.20 -7.49 -5.56
N PHE A 19 -12.42 -7.24 -6.57
CA PHE A 19 -11.17 -6.51 -6.45
C PHE A 19 -10.94 -5.67 -7.71
N LEU A 20 -10.54 -4.43 -7.53
CA LEU A 20 -10.10 -3.57 -8.61
C LEU A 20 -8.59 -3.77 -8.80
N ALA A 21 -8.21 -4.61 -9.75
CA ALA A 21 -6.82 -4.82 -10.08
C ALA A 21 -6.25 -3.57 -10.76
N PHE A 22 -5.11 -3.11 -10.28
CA PHE A 22 -4.32 -2.05 -10.91
C PHE A 22 -2.85 -2.44 -10.91
N TYR A 23 -2.21 -2.44 -12.06
CA TYR A 23 -0.76 -2.63 -12.19
C TYR A 23 -0.24 -2.11 -13.53
N PRO A 24 1.00 -1.56 -13.57
CA PRO A 24 1.66 -1.20 -14.80
C PRO A 24 2.04 -2.46 -15.61
N VAL A 25 1.83 -2.40 -16.93
CA VAL A 25 2.24 -3.47 -17.87
C VAL A 25 3.65 -3.19 -18.38
N SER A 26 3.96 -1.92 -18.65
CA SER A 26 5.27 -1.46 -19.06
C SER A 26 5.53 -0.04 -18.56
N PRO A 27 6.79 0.43 -18.55
CA PRO A 27 7.06 1.85 -18.30
C PRO A 27 6.32 2.75 -19.27
N GLY A 28 5.79 3.86 -18.78
CA GLY A 28 5.11 4.86 -19.60
C GLY A 28 6.04 5.56 -20.57
N THR A 29 5.45 6.19 -21.57
CA THR A 29 6.20 7.11 -22.43
C THR A 29 5.56 8.49 -22.44
N LEU A 30 6.39 9.52 -22.34
CA LEU A 30 5.97 10.91 -22.42
C LEU A 30 6.97 11.68 -23.30
N SER A 31 6.47 12.40 -24.29
CA SER A 31 7.31 13.20 -25.16
C SER A 31 6.60 14.46 -25.64
N ALA A 32 7.36 15.55 -25.82
CA ALA A 32 6.90 16.70 -26.57
C ALA A 32 7.03 16.43 -28.06
N VAL A 33 5.98 16.68 -28.82
CA VAL A 33 5.97 16.54 -30.29
C VAL A 33 5.97 17.90 -31.00
N ALA A 34 5.54 18.96 -30.33
CA ALA A 34 5.58 20.33 -30.79
C ALA A 34 5.73 21.29 -29.57
N PRO A 35 6.26 22.52 -29.76
CA PRO A 35 6.91 23.05 -30.95
C PRO A 35 8.30 22.47 -31.21
N GLN A 36 8.93 21.89 -30.21
CA GLN A 36 10.23 21.21 -30.30
C GLN A 36 10.12 19.81 -29.71
N PRO A 37 10.52 18.77 -30.43
CA PRO A 37 10.54 17.41 -29.92
C PRO A 37 11.48 17.26 -28.72
N ALA A 38 10.99 16.60 -27.66
CA ALA A 38 11.76 16.24 -26.47
C ALA A 38 11.24 14.92 -25.91
N GLN A 39 12.11 14.16 -25.25
CA GLN A 39 11.73 12.95 -24.52
C GLN A 39 11.87 13.19 -23.03
N TYR A 40 10.99 12.62 -22.24
CA TYR A 40 11.00 12.67 -20.77
C TYR A 40 11.33 11.30 -20.22
N VAL A 41 12.01 11.27 -19.08
CA VAL A 41 12.55 10.05 -18.47
C VAL A 41 11.57 9.50 -17.45
N TRP A 42 11.21 8.22 -17.60
CA TRP A 42 10.37 7.49 -16.67
C TRP A 42 10.99 7.49 -15.25
N GLU A 43 10.17 7.72 -14.22
CA GLU A 43 10.54 7.82 -12.79
C GLU A 43 11.53 8.94 -12.43
N GLU A 44 11.93 9.78 -13.40
CA GLU A 44 12.68 11.02 -13.14
C GLU A 44 11.79 12.24 -13.41
N ASP A 45 11.22 12.31 -14.62
CA ASP A 45 10.40 13.41 -15.09
C ASP A 45 8.91 13.19 -14.87
N PHE A 46 8.47 11.93 -14.98
CA PHE A 46 7.06 11.55 -14.88
C PHE A 46 6.88 10.10 -14.42
N THR A 47 5.69 9.80 -13.92
CA THR A 47 5.22 8.45 -13.59
C THR A 47 3.73 8.32 -13.86
N TYR A 48 3.18 7.12 -13.76
CA TYR A 48 1.73 6.94 -13.73
C TYR A 48 1.12 7.50 -12.46
N ALA A 49 -0.10 8.02 -12.55
CA ALA A 49 -0.94 8.15 -11.38
C ALA A 49 -1.47 6.75 -11.01
N ASP A 50 -1.31 6.33 -9.76
CA ASP A 50 -1.92 5.09 -9.31
C ASP A 50 -3.45 5.15 -9.51
N GLN A 51 -4.07 4.06 -9.92
CA GLN A 51 -5.48 3.96 -10.32
C GLN A 51 -5.85 4.73 -11.60
N THR A 52 -4.88 5.12 -12.45
CA THR A 52 -5.18 5.72 -13.76
C THR A 52 -5.78 4.71 -14.73
N ASP A 53 -6.56 5.18 -15.70
CA ASP A 53 -6.97 4.35 -16.84
C ASP A 53 -5.86 4.27 -17.90
N PRO A 54 -5.78 3.18 -18.70
CA PRO A 54 -4.85 3.07 -19.80
C PRO A 54 -5.23 4.02 -20.95
N GLY A 55 -4.27 4.43 -21.72
CA GLY A 55 -4.53 5.22 -22.93
C GLY A 55 -3.30 5.74 -23.62
N ASN A 56 -3.48 6.06 -24.91
CA ASN A 56 -2.46 6.67 -25.74
C ASN A 56 -3.03 7.97 -26.34
N VAL A 57 -2.45 9.10 -25.98
CA VAL A 57 -2.95 10.43 -26.31
C VAL A 57 -1.83 11.29 -26.88
N THR A 58 -2.09 11.91 -28.04
CA THR A 58 -1.24 12.99 -28.58
C THR A 58 -2.12 14.21 -28.81
N ALA A 59 -1.94 15.25 -27.99
CA ALA A 59 -2.83 16.42 -28.02
C ALA A 59 -2.14 17.70 -27.52
N PRO A 60 -2.73 18.89 -27.81
CA PRO A 60 -2.33 20.14 -27.19
C PRO A 60 -2.47 20.07 -25.67
N VAL A 61 -1.53 20.71 -24.96
CA VAL A 61 -1.53 20.83 -23.50
C VAL A 61 -2.18 22.16 -23.12
N VAL A 62 -3.14 22.10 -22.21
CA VAL A 62 -3.87 23.28 -21.73
C VAL A 62 -3.75 23.39 -20.21
N PRO A 63 -3.06 24.42 -19.70
CA PRO A 63 -2.99 24.72 -18.28
C PRO A 63 -4.38 25.05 -17.69
N VAL A 64 -4.65 24.53 -16.49
CA VAL A 64 -5.92 24.70 -15.79
C VAL A 64 -5.67 25.35 -14.43
N ASP A 65 -6.10 26.59 -14.26
CA ASP A 65 -6.08 27.37 -13.02
C ASP A 65 -4.80 27.22 -12.18
N LEU A 66 -3.61 27.48 -12.78
CA LEU A 66 -2.33 27.30 -12.12
C LEU A 66 -2.01 28.45 -11.15
N ALA A 67 -1.47 28.12 -9.98
CA ALA A 67 -0.96 29.08 -8.98
C ALA A 67 0.54 28.82 -8.74
N LEU A 68 1.39 29.31 -9.63
CA LEU A 68 2.83 29.03 -9.61
C LEU A 68 3.59 29.86 -8.56
N GLY A 69 4.69 29.34 -8.07
CA GLY A 69 5.63 30.01 -7.16
C GLY A 69 5.58 29.49 -5.72
N ALA A 70 6.59 29.89 -4.94
CA ALA A 70 6.73 29.48 -3.55
C ALA A 70 5.55 29.97 -2.68
N GLY A 71 5.11 29.13 -1.75
CA GLY A 71 4.02 29.44 -0.82
C GLY A 71 2.63 29.48 -1.47
N ASN A 72 2.47 28.95 -2.69
CA ASN A 72 1.17 28.90 -3.35
C ASN A 72 0.18 27.97 -2.63
N THR A 73 -1.12 28.23 -2.83
CA THR A 73 -2.23 27.44 -2.34
C THR A 73 -3.12 27.02 -3.53
N SER A 74 -2.53 26.25 -4.46
CA SER A 74 -3.18 25.86 -5.71
C SER A 74 -4.52 25.15 -5.48
N THR A 75 -5.52 25.58 -6.24
CA THR A 75 -6.83 24.92 -6.38
C THR A 75 -7.04 24.33 -7.77
N SER A 76 -5.99 24.34 -8.59
CA SER A 76 -5.98 23.88 -9.99
C SER A 76 -6.78 22.59 -10.20
N GLY A 77 -7.82 22.66 -11.03
CA GLY A 77 -8.68 21.52 -11.37
C GLY A 77 -9.59 21.03 -10.25
N CYS A 78 -9.71 21.75 -9.13
CA CYS A 78 -10.57 21.36 -8.02
C CYS A 78 -12.06 21.58 -8.33
N GLU A 79 -12.38 22.60 -9.08
CA GLU A 79 -13.77 22.96 -9.39
C GLU A 79 -14.05 22.80 -10.89
N PRO A 80 -15.27 22.41 -11.28
CA PRO A 80 -15.66 22.33 -12.70
C PRO A 80 -15.46 23.65 -13.46
N GLU A 81 -15.58 24.77 -12.76
CA GLU A 81 -15.41 26.13 -13.30
C GLU A 81 -13.99 26.41 -13.76
N ASP A 82 -12.99 25.73 -13.21
CA ASP A 82 -11.58 25.86 -13.61
C ASP A 82 -11.37 25.47 -15.09
N PHE A 83 -12.27 24.66 -15.61
CA PHE A 83 -12.26 24.18 -16.98
C PHE A 83 -13.15 25.01 -17.92
N ALA A 84 -13.58 26.23 -17.52
CA ALA A 84 -14.40 27.09 -18.38
C ALA A 84 -13.69 27.39 -19.70
N GLY A 85 -14.25 26.92 -20.82
CA GLY A 85 -13.64 27.06 -22.14
C GLY A 85 -12.53 26.11 -22.50
N PHE A 86 -12.33 25.06 -21.69
CA PHE A 86 -11.34 23.99 -21.96
C PHE A 86 -11.69 23.31 -23.29
N PRO A 87 -10.71 23.16 -24.22
CA PRO A 87 -10.97 22.54 -25.53
C PRO A 87 -11.02 21.01 -25.37
N ALA A 88 -12.14 20.41 -25.69
CA ALA A 88 -12.28 18.96 -25.67
C ALA A 88 -11.20 18.26 -26.52
N GLY A 89 -10.68 17.14 -26.04
CA GLY A 89 -9.62 16.38 -26.67
C GLY A 89 -8.21 16.88 -26.35
N ALA A 90 -8.03 17.94 -25.56
CA ALA A 90 -6.71 18.38 -25.08
C ALA A 90 -6.25 17.57 -23.85
N ILE A 91 -4.96 17.66 -23.52
CA ILE A 91 -4.39 17.20 -22.26
C ILE A 91 -4.53 18.32 -21.24
N ALA A 92 -5.19 18.03 -20.11
CA ALA A 92 -5.30 18.98 -19.00
C ALA A 92 -4.00 18.97 -18.18
N LEU A 93 -3.36 20.14 -18.06
CA LEU A 93 -2.17 20.32 -17.21
C LEU A 93 -2.59 21.01 -15.90
N MET A 94 -2.54 20.25 -14.83
CA MET A 94 -2.99 20.68 -13.49
C MET A 94 -1.85 20.66 -12.49
N GLN A 95 -1.98 21.46 -11.45
CA GLN A 95 -1.03 21.53 -10.35
C GLN A 95 -1.58 20.82 -9.12
N ARG A 96 -0.72 20.09 -8.37
CA ARG A 96 -1.04 19.63 -7.02
C ARG A 96 -1.51 20.80 -6.15
N GLY A 97 -2.39 20.53 -5.19
CA GLY A 97 -2.93 21.56 -4.30
C GLY A 97 -3.84 20.97 -3.24
N THR A 98 -4.98 21.62 -3.00
CA THR A 98 -5.83 21.39 -1.84
C THR A 98 -6.82 20.24 -1.98
N CYS A 99 -7.24 19.86 -3.19
CA CYS A 99 -8.20 18.77 -3.39
C CYS A 99 -7.57 17.45 -3.82
N PRO A 100 -8.25 16.30 -3.65
CA PRO A 100 -7.79 15.00 -4.08
C PRO A 100 -7.48 14.92 -5.58
N PHE A 101 -6.49 14.12 -5.96
CA PHE A 101 -6.08 13.96 -7.36
C PHE A 101 -7.18 13.33 -8.23
N GLY A 102 -7.93 12.36 -7.68
CA GLY A 102 -9.08 11.76 -8.38
C GLY A 102 -10.16 12.78 -8.71
N GLN A 103 -10.41 13.78 -7.84
CA GLN A 103 -11.34 14.87 -8.11
C GLN A 103 -10.85 15.73 -9.30
N LYS A 104 -9.56 16.12 -9.32
CA LYS A 104 -8.97 16.88 -10.44
C LYS A 104 -9.09 16.11 -11.76
N ALA A 105 -8.73 14.84 -11.76
CA ALA A 105 -8.80 13.98 -12.93
C ALA A 105 -10.24 13.76 -13.42
N SER A 106 -11.19 13.60 -12.50
CA SER A 106 -12.63 13.48 -12.82
C SER A 106 -13.19 14.77 -13.43
N ASN A 107 -12.82 15.94 -12.89
CA ASN A 107 -13.21 17.22 -13.45
C ASN A 107 -12.61 17.42 -14.86
N ALA A 108 -11.35 17.06 -15.08
CA ALA A 108 -10.73 17.09 -16.40
C ALA A 108 -11.46 16.19 -17.41
N ALA A 109 -11.77 14.96 -17.02
CA ALA A 109 -12.54 14.02 -17.84
C ALA A 109 -13.94 14.57 -18.17
N ALA A 110 -14.64 15.11 -17.18
CA ALA A 110 -15.95 15.74 -17.39
C ALA A 110 -15.90 16.95 -18.32
N ALA A 111 -14.78 17.70 -18.35
CA ALA A 111 -14.54 18.80 -19.28
C ALA A 111 -14.15 18.32 -20.68
N GLY A 112 -14.02 17.00 -20.92
CA GLY A 112 -13.69 16.42 -22.21
C GLY A 112 -12.18 16.32 -22.49
N ALA A 113 -11.33 16.35 -21.47
CA ALA A 113 -9.90 16.10 -21.65
C ALA A 113 -9.67 14.69 -22.21
N ALA A 114 -8.71 14.54 -23.12
CA ALA A 114 -8.30 13.22 -23.63
C ALA A 114 -7.31 12.52 -22.70
N GLY A 115 -6.64 13.26 -21.84
CA GLY A 115 -5.73 12.82 -20.81
C GLY A 115 -5.40 13.96 -19.85
N ALA A 116 -4.73 13.66 -18.76
CA ALA A 116 -4.34 14.67 -17.79
C ALA A 116 -2.91 14.46 -17.29
N ILE A 117 -2.25 15.55 -16.95
CA ILE A 117 -0.97 15.54 -16.24
C ILE A 117 -1.12 16.42 -15.02
N ILE A 118 -0.80 15.89 -13.84
CA ILE A 118 -0.80 16.62 -12.58
C ILE A 118 0.65 16.72 -12.10
N PHE A 119 1.19 17.94 -12.05
CA PHE A 119 2.55 18.16 -11.59
C PHE A 119 2.59 18.60 -10.11
N ASN A 120 3.73 18.44 -9.47
CA ASN A 120 3.89 18.73 -8.05
C ASN A 120 3.67 20.22 -7.74
N GLN A 121 3.39 20.58 -6.49
CA GLN A 121 2.89 21.91 -6.12
C GLN A 121 3.95 23.01 -6.22
N GLY A 122 5.20 22.71 -5.79
CA GLY A 122 6.29 23.70 -5.79
C GLY A 122 6.10 24.86 -4.81
N ASP A 123 5.23 24.72 -3.82
CA ASP A 123 5.04 25.68 -2.73
C ASP A 123 6.26 25.70 -1.79
N THR A 124 6.94 24.55 -1.66
CA THR A 124 8.20 24.34 -0.91
C THR A 124 9.20 23.58 -1.77
N GLU A 125 10.47 23.54 -1.38
CA GLU A 125 11.52 22.85 -2.16
C GLU A 125 11.31 21.34 -2.23
N ASP A 126 10.86 20.71 -1.15
CA ASP A 126 10.55 19.27 -1.08
C ASP A 126 9.37 18.87 -1.96
N ARG A 127 8.54 19.83 -2.39
CA ARG A 127 7.41 19.62 -3.30
C ARG A 127 7.69 20.03 -4.74
N LYS A 128 8.96 20.00 -5.17
CA LYS A 128 9.35 20.21 -6.56
C LYS A 128 9.67 18.93 -7.32
N GLY A 129 10.12 17.89 -6.62
CA GLY A 129 10.45 16.59 -7.20
C GLY A 129 9.27 15.90 -7.87
N LEU A 130 9.50 14.68 -8.36
CA LEU A 130 8.47 13.87 -8.98
C LEU A 130 7.33 13.61 -8.00
N LEU A 131 6.10 13.86 -8.44
CA LEU A 131 4.90 13.54 -7.69
C LEU A 131 4.58 12.06 -7.87
N VAL A 132 4.46 11.33 -6.76
CA VAL A 132 4.00 9.94 -6.73
C VAL A 132 2.80 9.88 -5.80
N ALA A 133 1.65 9.49 -6.31
CA ALA A 133 0.38 9.48 -5.54
C ALA A 133 -0.69 8.65 -6.27
N THR A 134 -1.85 8.50 -5.63
CA THR A 134 -3.00 7.79 -6.17
C THR A 134 -4.15 8.73 -6.55
N LEU A 135 -4.93 8.34 -7.54
CA LEU A 135 -6.23 8.95 -7.85
C LEU A 135 -7.33 8.45 -6.91
N GLY A 136 -7.09 7.33 -6.22
CA GLY A 136 -8.06 6.62 -5.41
C GLY A 136 -8.91 5.64 -6.23
N GLU A 137 -9.39 4.60 -5.57
CA GLU A 137 -10.20 3.53 -6.21
C GLU A 137 -11.52 4.05 -6.79
N ASP A 138 -12.07 5.13 -6.22
CA ASP A 138 -13.30 5.77 -6.67
C ASP A 138 -13.14 6.52 -8.01
N TYR A 139 -11.91 6.71 -8.49
CA TYR A 139 -11.69 7.35 -9.78
C TYR A 139 -12.33 6.55 -10.91
N SER A 140 -13.12 7.20 -11.73
CA SER A 140 -13.86 6.58 -12.85
C SER A 140 -13.91 7.50 -14.09
N GLY A 141 -12.92 8.39 -14.22
CA GLY A 141 -12.89 9.38 -15.30
C GLY A 141 -12.65 8.79 -16.69
N GLY A 142 -12.06 7.61 -16.80
CA GLY A 142 -11.84 6.92 -18.08
C GLY A 142 -10.77 7.57 -18.96
N ILE A 143 -9.87 8.39 -18.40
CA ILE A 143 -8.76 9.02 -19.13
C ILE A 143 -7.41 8.65 -18.52
N PRO A 144 -6.33 8.55 -19.33
CA PRO A 144 -4.98 8.35 -18.82
C PRO A 144 -4.50 9.59 -18.04
N VAL A 145 -3.88 9.35 -16.87
CA VAL A 145 -3.34 10.39 -16.00
C VAL A 145 -1.89 10.06 -15.64
N MET A 146 -1.01 11.05 -15.75
CA MET A 146 0.37 10.98 -15.32
C MET A 146 0.66 12.04 -14.27
N PHE A 147 1.64 11.74 -13.42
CA PHE A 147 2.24 12.71 -12.51
C PHE A 147 3.60 13.17 -13.01
N SER A 148 4.01 14.38 -12.61
CA SER A 148 5.29 14.97 -13.03
C SER A 148 5.89 15.89 -11.98
N THR A 149 7.11 16.35 -12.26
CA THR A 149 7.84 17.33 -11.44
C THR A 149 7.24 18.73 -11.59
N TYR A 150 7.46 19.59 -10.60
CA TYR A 150 7.07 20.99 -10.66
C TYR A 150 7.72 21.73 -11.82
N ASP A 151 9.01 21.52 -12.05
CA ASP A 151 9.77 22.23 -13.08
C ASP A 151 9.27 21.89 -14.48
N ASN A 152 8.94 20.62 -14.75
CA ASN A 152 8.30 20.23 -16.00
C ASN A 152 6.94 20.89 -16.19
N GLY A 153 6.10 20.87 -15.14
CA GLY A 153 4.77 21.53 -15.18
C GLY A 153 4.86 23.01 -15.50
N VAL A 154 5.79 23.73 -14.87
CA VAL A 154 6.04 25.16 -15.15
C VAL A 154 6.53 25.36 -16.60
N ALA A 155 7.51 24.59 -17.03
CA ALA A 155 8.04 24.70 -18.39
C ALA A 155 6.95 24.46 -19.45
N TRP A 156 6.12 23.44 -19.25
CA TRP A 156 5.02 23.10 -20.16
C TRP A 156 3.94 24.18 -20.18
N SER A 157 3.60 24.75 -19.04
CA SER A 157 2.60 25.82 -18.96
C SER A 157 2.99 27.10 -19.69
N GLN A 158 4.30 27.33 -19.84
CA GLN A 158 4.87 28.52 -20.51
C GLN A 158 5.19 28.29 -21.98
N THR A 159 5.10 27.04 -22.47
CA THR A 159 5.44 26.68 -23.84
C THR A 159 4.25 26.85 -24.77
N SER A 160 4.26 27.89 -25.57
CA SER A 160 3.19 28.16 -26.55
C SER A 160 3.12 27.07 -27.62
N GLY A 161 1.93 26.55 -27.87
CA GLY A 161 1.70 25.50 -28.87
C GLY A 161 2.24 24.13 -28.49
N LEU A 162 2.47 23.88 -27.19
CA LEU A 162 2.92 22.57 -26.71
C LEU A 162 1.91 21.48 -27.05
N GLN A 163 2.42 20.41 -27.65
CA GLN A 163 1.71 19.15 -27.78
C GLN A 163 2.54 18.05 -27.15
N LEU A 164 1.92 17.25 -26.31
CA LEU A 164 2.52 16.06 -25.70
C LEU A 164 1.91 14.79 -26.28
N SER A 165 2.74 13.77 -26.39
CA SER A 165 2.33 12.39 -26.62
C SER A 165 2.59 11.62 -25.33
N MET A 166 1.54 11.03 -24.75
CA MET A 166 1.59 10.22 -23.54
C MET A 166 1.01 8.84 -23.80
N ASN A 167 1.69 7.80 -23.31
CA ASN A 167 1.19 6.44 -23.32
C ASN A 167 1.18 5.89 -21.89
N VAL A 168 -0.01 5.55 -21.40
CA VAL A 168 -0.25 4.89 -20.12
C VAL A 168 -0.61 3.44 -20.41
N ASP A 169 0.28 2.52 -20.04
CA ASP A 169 0.15 1.10 -20.30
C ASP A 169 -0.04 0.36 -18.96
N VAL A 170 -1.26 0.35 -18.48
CA VAL A 170 -1.67 -0.26 -17.22
C VAL A 170 -2.85 -1.20 -17.44
N VAL A 171 -3.00 -2.16 -16.55
CA VAL A 171 -4.26 -2.88 -16.36
C VAL A 171 -4.99 -2.23 -15.20
N ARG A 172 -6.26 -1.89 -15.42
CA ARG A 172 -7.21 -1.45 -14.40
C ARG A 172 -8.55 -2.10 -14.71
N GLU A 173 -8.88 -3.17 -13.98
CA GLU A 173 -10.08 -3.95 -14.26
C GLU A 173 -10.72 -4.51 -12.99
N GLN A 174 -12.03 -4.58 -12.98
CA GLN A 174 -12.76 -5.32 -11.95
C GLN A 174 -12.57 -6.81 -12.16
N THR A 175 -12.03 -7.48 -11.16
CA THR A 175 -11.79 -8.91 -11.14
C THR A 175 -12.13 -9.50 -9.79
N GLU A 176 -11.78 -10.76 -9.54
CA GLU A 176 -11.92 -11.42 -8.24
C GLU A 176 -10.55 -11.88 -7.75
N THR A 177 -10.29 -11.69 -6.46
CA THR A 177 -9.20 -12.34 -5.74
C THR A 177 -9.73 -13.06 -4.53
N TYR A 178 -8.89 -13.59 -3.64
CA TYR A 178 -9.37 -14.43 -2.56
C TYR A 178 -8.52 -14.38 -1.31
N ASN A 179 -9.18 -14.57 -0.18
CA ASN A 179 -8.57 -14.92 1.09
C ASN A 179 -8.52 -16.43 1.26
N LEU A 180 -7.48 -16.95 1.91
CA LEU A 180 -7.35 -18.35 2.29
C LEU A 180 -7.50 -18.48 3.81
N LEU A 181 -8.60 -19.05 4.27
CA LEU A 181 -8.89 -19.23 5.69
C LEU A 181 -8.72 -20.71 6.08
N ALA A 182 -8.03 -20.94 7.20
CA ALA A 182 -7.85 -22.30 7.73
C ALA A 182 -8.12 -22.32 9.24
N GLU A 183 -9.12 -23.08 9.67
CA GLU A 183 -9.55 -23.11 11.07
C GLU A 183 -9.35 -24.48 11.68
N THR A 184 -8.90 -24.52 12.93
CA THR A 184 -8.78 -25.76 13.71
C THR A 184 -10.13 -26.43 13.89
N ARG A 185 -10.20 -27.75 13.80
CA ARG A 185 -11.44 -28.49 14.05
C ARG A 185 -11.86 -28.48 15.50
N ARG A 186 -10.88 -28.36 16.41
CA ARG A 186 -11.04 -28.34 17.88
C ARG A 186 -10.88 -26.92 18.38
N GLY A 187 -11.16 -26.72 19.64
CA GLY A 187 -11.14 -25.43 20.34
C GLY A 187 -12.54 -24.83 20.47
N ASP A 188 -12.68 -23.93 21.43
CA ASP A 188 -13.94 -23.25 21.69
C ASP A 188 -14.29 -22.30 20.54
N PRO A 189 -15.43 -22.51 19.85
CA PRO A 189 -15.86 -21.64 18.74
C PRO A 189 -16.31 -20.25 19.21
N GLY A 190 -16.58 -20.06 20.49
CA GLY A 190 -16.88 -18.75 21.07
C GLY A 190 -15.66 -17.88 21.32
N ASN A 191 -14.46 -18.45 21.21
CA ASN A 191 -13.21 -17.76 21.39
C ASN A 191 -12.24 -18.11 20.24
N VAL A 192 -12.03 -17.20 19.33
CA VAL A 192 -11.17 -17.38 18.15
C VAL A 192 -9.92 -16.52 18.30
N VAL A 193 -8.76 -17.12 18.16
CA VAL A 193 -7.48 -16.41 17.95
C VAL A 193 -7.13 -16.50 16.47
N MET A 194 -6.95 -15.37 15.82
CA MET A 194 -6.54 -15.32 14.42
C MET A 194 -5.07 -14.99 14.28
N VAL A 195 -4.45 -15.54 13.25
CA VAL A 195 -3.10 -15.16 12.79
C VAL A 195 -3.21 -14.91 11.30
N GLY A 196 -2.73 -13.79 10.82
CA GLY A 196 -2.82 -13.40 9.41
C GLY A 196 -1.50 -12.92 8.82
N ALA A 197 -1.36 -13.16 7.52
CA ALA A 197 -0.29 -12.68 6.66
C ALA A 197 -0.85 -12.54 5.25
N HIS A 198 -0.43 -11.54 4.47
CA HIS A 198 -0.89 -11.45 3.10
C HIS A 198 -0.12 -12.38 2.15
N LEU A 199 -0.73 -12.67 1.01
CA LEU A 199 -0.27 -13.67 0.03
C LEU A 199 0.19 -13.05 -1.28
N ASP A 200 -0.18 -11.80 -1.51
CA ASP A 200 0.21 -11.00 -2.66
C ASP A 200 1.51 -10.23 -2.39
N SER A 201 2.01 -9.59 -3.40
CA SER A 201 3.14 -8.66 -3.36
C SER A 201 2.91 -7.57 -4.38
N VAL A 202 3.66 -6.48 -4.28
CA VAL A 202 3.70 -5.47 -5.33
C VAL A 202 4.11 -6.07 -6.67
N PHE A 203 3.70 -5.44 -7.75
CA PHE A 203 4.00 -5.94 -9.10
C PHE A 203 5.49 -5.92 -9.44
N GLU A 204 6.22 -4.97 -8.89
CA GLU A 204 7.65 -4.74 -9.11
C GLU A 204 8.57 -5.78 -8.46
N GLY A 205 8.10 -6.50 -7.44
CA GLY A 205 8.88 -7.39 -6.59
C GLY A 205 8.42 -8.83 -6.54
N ALA A 206 9.32 -9.73 -6.16
CA ALA A 206 8.99 -11.13 -5.91
C ALA A 206 8.33 -11.35 -4.53
N GLY A 207 8.35 -10.34 -3.66
CA GLY A 207 7.67 -10.36 -2.35
C GLY A 207 8.15 -11.46 -1.41
N ILE A 208 9.45 -11.75 -1.36
CA ILE A 208 9.95 -12.85 -0.52
C ILE A 208 10.00 -12.46 0.95
N ASN A 209 10.38 -11.22 1.27
CA ASN A 209 10.22 -10.70 2.60
C ASN A 209 8.82 -10.12 2.79
N ASP A 210 8.34 -9.36 1.83
CA ASP A 210 7.03 -8.70 1.81
C ASP A 210 6.04 -9.37 0.84
N ASN A 211 5.16 -10.34 1.27
CA ASN A 211 5.13 -10.94 2.61
C ASN A 211 5.28 -12.48 2.53
N GLY A 212 6.23 -12.96 1.74
CA GLY A 212 6.60 -14.38 1.72
C GLY A 212 7.10 -14.86 3.07
N SER A 213 7.80 -14.00 3.85
CA SER A 213 8.30 -14.30 5.18
C SER A 213 7.16 -14.61 6.16
N GLY A 214 6.18 -13.74 6.27
CA GLY A 214 4.99 -13.93 7.11
C GLY A 214 4.13 -15.09 6.64
N SER A 215 3.87 -15.20 5.34
CA SER A 215 3.08 -16.29 4.74
C SER A 215 3.71 -17.67 4.97
N ALA A 216 5.04 -17.78 4.88
CA ALA A 216 5.75 -19.03 5.19
C ALA A 216 5.65 -19.37 6.67
N ALA A 217 5.87 -18.40 7.55
CA ALA A 217 5.73 -18.59 8.99
C ALA A 217 4.30 -18.97 9.39
N LEU A 218 3.29 -18.31 8.82
CA LEU A 218 1.88 -18.64 9.01
C LEU A 218 1.59 -20.12 8.67
N LEU A 219 2.06 -20.56 7.50
CA LEU A 219 1.88 -21.94 7.05
C LEU A 219 2.59 -22.92 7.97
N GLU A 220 3.81 -22.66 8.40
CA GLU A 220 4.57 -23.54 9.30
C GLU A 220 3.92 -23.58 10.69
N MET A 221 3.50 -22.45 11.26
CA MET A 221 2.72 -22.41 12.49
C MET A 221 1.46 -23.27 12.40
N ALA A 222 0.71 -23.16 11.30
CA ALA A 222 -0.47 -23.99 11.10
C ALA A 222 -0.14 -25.48 11.06
N LEU A 223 0.93 -25.87 10.35
CA LEU A 223 1.34 -27.27 10.27
C LEU A 223 1.80 -27.84 11.63
N LEU A 224 2.53 -27.07 12.42
CA LEU A 224 2.94 -27.44 13.78
C LEU A 224 1.74 -27.55 14.72
N MET A 225 0.81 -26.59 14.66
CA MET A 225 -0.39 -26.58 15.49
C MET A 225 -1.40 -27.68 15.13
N SER A 226 -1.31 -28.29 13.96
CA SER A 226 -2.22 -29.36 13.55
C SER A 226 -2.22 -30.55 14.53
N LYS A 227 -1.13 -30.71 15.28
CA LYS A 227 -0.96 -31.76 16.32
C LYS A 227 -1.38 -31.30 17.72
N ALA A 228 -1.59 -30.00 17.89
CA ALA A 228 -1.98 -29.44 19.18
C ALA A 228 -3.48 -29.63 19.47
N ARG A 229 -3.84 -29.44 20.74
CA ARG A 229 -5.23 -29.41 21.19
C ARG A 229 -5.50 -28.03 21.81
N PRO A 230 -5.67 -27.00 20.98
CA PRO A 230 -5.89 -25.67 21.51
C PRO A 230 -7.23 -25.60 22.27
N GLU A 231 -7.26 -24.83 23.35
CA GLU A 231 -8.50 -24.55 24.11
C GLU A 231 -9.44 -23.69 23.28
N ASN A 232 -8.90 -22.67 22.63
CA ASN A 232 -9.63 -21.77 21.76
C ASN A 232 -9.52 -22.19 20.29
N LYS A 233 -10.44 -21.82 19.44
CA LYS A 233 -10.29 -21.91 18.00
C LYS A 233 -9.08 -21.11 17.55
N VAL A 234 -8.31 -21.64 16.60
CA VAL A 234 -7.27 -20.90 15.91
C VAL A 234 -7.62 -20.84 14.44
N ARG A 235 -7.65 -19.62 13.91
CA ARG A 235 -7.90 -19.35 12.50
C ARG A 235 -6.68 -18.69 11.88
N PHE A 236 -6.14 -19.31 10.85
CA PHE A 236 -5.06 -18.80 10.04
C PHE A 236 -5.66 -18.16 8.80
N ALA A 237 -5.24 -16.96 8.48
CA ALA A 237 -5.73 -16.19 7.35
C ALA A 237 -4.59 -15.78 6.43
N GLY A 238 -4.66 -16.19 5.18
CA GLY A 238 -3.83 -15.66 4.11
C GLY A 238 -4.64 -14.63 3.34
N TRP A 239 -4.27 -13.38 3.43
CA TRP A 239 -5.00 -12.28 2.83
C TRP A 239 -4.58 -12.05 1.38
N GLY A 240 -5.49 -11.66 0.52
CA GLY A 240 -5.22 -11.25 -0.85
C GLY A 240 -5.43 -9.76 -1.02
N ALA A 241 -4.70 -9.15 -1.96
CA ALA A 241 -4.79 -7.74 -2.28
C ALA A 241 -4.54 -6.80 -1.08
N GLU A 242 -3.56 -7.12 -0.24
CA GLU A 242 -3.08 -6.25 0.83
C GLU A 242 -2.42 -5.02 0.23
N GLU A 243 -1.51 -5.23 -0.71
CA GLU A 243 -0.72 -4.23 -1.43
C GLU A 243 -1.59 -3.24 -2.25
N SER A 244 -2.85 -3.59 -2.43
CA SER A 244 -3.84 -2.75 -3.11
C SER A 244 -4.73 -1.98 -2.13
N GLY A 245 -4.31 -1.83 -0.88
CA GLY A 245 -5.02 -1.09 0.15
C GLY A 245 -5.80 -1.96 1.13
N LEU A 246 -5.20 -3.07 1.59
CA LEU A 246 -5.73 -3.95 2.64
C LEU A 246 -7.09 -4.59 2.28
N VAL A 247 -7.34 -4.79 0.97
CA VAL A 247 -8.70 -5.13 0.47
C VAL A 247 -9.22 -6.43 1.05
N GLY A 248 -8.37 -7.47 1.10
CA GLY A 248 -8.79 -8.80 1.54
C GLY A 248 -9.15 -8.88 3.02
N SER A 249 -8.33 -8.34 3.89
CA SER A 249 -8.59 -8.30 5.34
C SER A 249 -9.77 -7.40 5.68
N THR A 250 -9.87 -6.23 5.03
CA THR A 250 -11.00 -5.32 5.14
C THR A 250 -12.30 -5.99 4.70
N TYR A 251 -12.30 -6.63 3.53
CA TYR A 251 -13.47 -7.38 3.04
C TYR A 251 -13.89 -8.46 4.05
N TYR A 252 -12.92 -9.24 4.53
CA TYR A 252 -13.21 -10.30 5.50
C TYR A 252 -13.90 -9.75 6.75
N VAL A 253 -13.33 -8.74 7.40
CA VAL A 253 -13.84 -8.23 8.68
C VAL A 253 -15.19 -7.51 8.49
N THR A 254 -15.34 -6.70 7.44
CA THR A 254 -16.57 -5.95 7.19
C THR A 254 -17.76 -6.85 6.82
N GLN A 255 -17.51 -8.03 6.22
CA GLN A 255 -18.58 -9.01 5.91
C GLN A 255 -18.98 -9.88 7.10
N LEU A 256 -18.23 -9.85 8.21
CA LEU A 256 -18.60 -10.64 9.39
C LEU A 256 -19.80 -10.03 10.12
N PRO A 257 -20.78 -10.86 10.51
CA PRO A 257 -21.79 -10.44 11.48
C PRO A 257 -21.15 -10.05 12.81
N ASP A 258 -21.78 -9.12 13.55
CA ASP A 258 -21.27 -8.66 14.84
C ASP A 258 -21.00 -9.80 15.84
N GLU A 259 -21.82 -10.85 15.83
CA GLU A 259 -21.59 -12.03 16.66
C GLU A 259 -20.29 -12.77 16.34
N GLU A 260 -19.94 -12.85 15.07
CA GLU A 260 -18.67 -13.46 14.62
C GLU A 260 -17.48 -12.56 14.96
N LYS A 261 -17.60 -11.24 14.78
CA LYS A 261 -16.57 -10.27 15.21
C LYS A 261 -16.29 -10.41 16.71
N GLN A 262 -17.34 -10.51 17.53
CA GLN A 262 -17.21 -10.69 18.98
C GLN A 262 -16.56 -12.02 19.40
N ARG A 263 -16.59 -13.04 18.56
CA ARG A 263 -15.86 -14.30 18.80
C ARG A 263 -14.37 -14.18 18.59
N ILE A 264 -13.92 -13.25 17.76
CA ILE A 264 -12.49 -13.02 17.52
C ILE A 264 -11.93 -12.26 18.74
N LYS A 265 -11.11 -12.92 19.51
CA LYS A 265 -10.54 -12.37 20.77
C LYS A 265 -9.18 -11.73 20.57
N ALA A 266 -8.48 -12.13 19.53
CA ALA A 266 -7.19 -11.57 19.16
C ALA A 266 -6.91 -11.81 17.67
N TYR A 267 -6.31 -10.83 17.03
CA TYR A 267 -5.69 -10.94 15.72
C TYR A 267 -4.17 -10.70 15.84
N LEU A 268 -3.38 -11.59 15.30
CA LEU A 268 -1.93 -11.48 15.25
C LEU A 268 -1.51 -11.24 13.81
N ASN A 269 -0.96 -10.08 13.53
CA ASN A 269 -0.43 -9.71 12.24
C ASN A 269 1.01 -10.19 12.08
N VAL A 270 1.32 -10.80 10.96
CA VAL A 270 2.67 -11.29 10.65
C VAL A 270 3.03 -10.78 9.26
N ASP A 271 3.77 -9.69 9.24
CA ASP A 271 4.13 -9.00 8.03
C ASP A 271 5.60 -8.60 8.08
N MET A 272 6.34 -8.90 7.02
CA MET A 272 7.77 -8.63 6.89
C MET A 272 8.58 -9.03 8.14
N ILE A 273 8.65 -10.32 8.43
CA ILE A 273 9.36 -10.84 9.62
C ILE A 273 10.74 -11.42 9.30
N GLY A 274 11.30 -11.08 8.15
CA GLY A 274 12.58 -11.58 7.67
C GLY A 274 13.49 -10.50 7.08
N SER A 275 13.35 -9.24 7.46
CA SER A 275 14.13 -8.11 6.91
C SER A 275 15.63 -8.31 7.11
N PRO A 276 16.48 -8.07 6.09
CA PRO A 276 17.91 -8.39 6.19
C PRO A 276 18.66 -7.53 7.21
N ASN A 277 18.23 -6.29 7.42
CA ASN A 277 18.80 -5.37 8.41
C ASN A 277 17.83 -5.17 9.59
N TYR A 278 17.25 -6.25 10.12
CA TYR A 278 16.09 -6.27 11.01
C TYR A 278 16.28 -5.58 12.37
N ALA A 279 15.17 -5.18 12.96
CA ALA A 279 14.95 -5.09 14.40
C ALA A 279 13.73 -5.94 14.77
N ASN A 280 13.57 -6.31 16.06
CA ASN A 280 12.39 -7.06 16.50
C ASN A 280 11.33 -6.06 16.98
N PHE A 281 10.46 -5.69 16.09
CA PHE A 281 9.36 -4.78 16.38
C PHE A 281 8.11 -5.52 16.84
N ILE A 282 7.43 -4.93 17.82
CA ILE A 282 6.14 -5.38 18.36
C ILE A 282 5.20 -4.17 18.29
N TYR A 283 4.01 -4.32 17.72
CA TYR A 283 3.04 -3.21 17.69
C TYR A 283 2.71 -2.70 19.10
N ASP A 284 2.79 -1.39 19.28
CA ASP A 284 2.57 -0.67 20.56
C ASP A 284 1.09 -0.73 20.97
N GLY A 285 0.70 -1.85 21.56
CA GLY A 285 -0.71 -2.12 21.90
C GLY A 285 -1.22 -1.33 23.10
N ASP A 286 -0.35 -0.81 23.96
CA ASP A 286 -0.73 0.01 25.12
C ASP A 286 -0.56 1.52 24.89
N GLY A 287 0.03 1.92 23.76
CA GLY A 287 0.26 3.30 23.37
C GLY A 287 1.40 3.97 24.14
N SER A 288 2.24 3.20 24.83
CA SER A 288 3.30 3.77 25.68
C SER A 288 4.46 4.36 24.91
N ASP A 289 4.73 3.84 23.70
CA ASP A 289 5.87 4.27 22.88
C ASP A 289 5.44 5.37 21.86
N PHE A 290 4.24 5.28 21.26
CA PHE A 290 3.79 6.15 20.17
C PHE A 290 2.48 6.91 20.45
N GLY A 291 1.79 6.63 21.56
CA GLY A 291 0.63 7.38 22.03
C GLY A 291 -0.74 6.89 21.53
N LEU A 292 -0.80 6.10 20.45
CA LEU A 292 -2.03 5.48 19.97
C LEU A 292 -2.23 4.12 20.63
N GLN A 293 -3.26 4.03 21.48
CA GLN A 293 -3.59 2.78 22.14
C GLN A 293 -4.44 1.87 21.24
N GLY A 294 -4.07 0.60 21.16
CA GLY A 294 -4.87 -0.43 20.48
C GLY A 294 -6.16 -0.78 21.22
N PRO A 295 -7.09 -1.47 20.56
CA PRO A 295 -8.32 -1.96 21.17
C PRO A 295 -8.10 -2.78 22.44
N PRO A 296 -9.11 -2.90 23.33
CA PRO A 296 -8.99 -3.64 24.58
C PRO A 296 -8.49 -5.07 24.38
N GLY A 297 -7.34 -5.40 24.95
CA GLY A 297 -6.63 -6.68 24.77
C GLY A 297 -5.29 -6.55 24.05
N SER A 298 -5.09 -5.54 23.20
CA SER A 298 -3.85 -5.32 22.44
C SER A 298 -2.62 -5.16 23.34
N ALA A 299 -2.74 -4.39 24.42
CA ALA A 299 -1.70 -4.26 25.46
C ALA A 299 -1.29 -5.61 26.10
N ALA A 300 -2.20 -6.58 26.17
CA ALA A 300 -1.88 -7.90 26.71
C ALA A 300 -1.10 -8.74 25.70
N ILE A 301 -1.41 -8.60 24.41
CA ILE A 301 -0.68 -9.25 23.31
C ILE A 301 0.73 -8.69 23.25
N GLU A 302 0.90 -7.39 23.27
CA GLU A 302 2.20 -6.73 23.31
C GLU A 302 3.06 -7.25 24.48
N ARG A 303 2.52 -7.22 25.71
CA ARG A 303 3.25 -7.74 26.88
C ARG A 303 3.66 -9.20 26.72
N LEU A 304 2.81 -10.03 26.14
CA LEU A 304 3.12 -11.43 25.87
C LEU A 304 4.32 -11.55 24.92
N LEU A 305 4.31 -10.80 23.83
CA LEU A 305 5.40 -10.81 22.84
C LEU A 305 6.70 -10.24 23.43
N ARG A 306 6.64 -9.10 24.14
CA ARG A 306 7.80 -8.56 24.87
C ARG A 306 8.37 -9.55 25.87
N THR A 307 7.50 -10.25 26.63
CA THR A 307 7.93 -11.29 27.58
C THR A 307 8.63 -12.46 26.85
N TYR A 308 8.14 -12.85 25.70
CA TYR A 308 8.77 -13.89 24.88
C TYR A 308 10.21 -13.54 24.51
N PHE A 309 10.45 -12.31 24.02
CA PHE A 309 11.81 -11.85 23.69
C PHE A 309 12.69 -11.74 24.95
N GLN A 310 12.17 -11.20 26.05
CA GLN A 310 12.88 -11.09 27.33
C GLN A 310 13.36 -12.45 27.83
N LEU A 311 12.51 -13.49 27.81
CA LEU A 311 12.85 -14.84 28.23
C LEU A 311 13.95 -15.48 27.36
N ARG A 312 14.18 -14.97 26.16
CA ARG A 312 15.24 -15.39 25.24
C ARG A 312 16.47 -14.51 25.28
N ASN A 313 16.50 -13.49 26.12
CA ASN A 313 17.53 -12.46 26.14
C ASN A 313 17.71 -11.82 24.75
N ALA A 314 16.65 -11.72 23.97
CA ALA A 314 16.61 -11.04 22.68
C ALA A 314 16.00 -9.64 22.85
N PRO A 315 16.60 -8.61 22.28
CA PRO A 315 16.02 -7.27 22.33
C PRO A 315 14.74 -7.19 21.48
N SER A 316 13.81 -6.35 21.90
CA SER A 316 12.64 -5.95 21.13
C SER A 316 12.27 -4.51 21.48
N GLU A 317 11.60 -3.85 20.57
CA GLU A 317 11.08 -2.48 20.77
C GLU A 317 9.70 -2.33 20.14
N GLY A 318 8.99 -1.24 20.48
CA GLY A 318 7.68 -0.94 19.92
C GLY A 318 7.76 -0.48 18.48
N THR A 319 6.69 -0.71 17.71
CA THR A 319 6.45 -0.04 16.44
C THR A 319 5.09 0.63 16.44
N GLU A 320 4.97 1.70 15.68
CA GLU A 320 3.76 2.50 15.56
C GLU A 320 2.60 1.68 14.96
N ILE A 321 1.39 2.08 15.33
CA ILE A 321 0.14 1.63 14.70
C ILE A 321 -0.16 2.64 13.58
N ASP A 322 0.32 2.36 12.39
CA ASP A 322 0.28 3.26 11.22
C ASP A 322 -0.79 2.88 10.18
N PHE A 323 -1.51 1.79 10.43
CA PHE A 323 -2.56 1.24 9.56
C PHE A 323 -2.09 0.79 8.17
N ARG A 324 -0.81 0.46 8.03
CA ARG A 324 -0.20 0.02 6.77
C ARG A 324 -0.22 -1.51 6.57
N SER A 325 -0.92 -2.27 7.40
CA SER A 325 -1.03 -3.72 7.24
C SER A 325 -2.39 -4.24 7.68
N ASP A 326 -2.66 -5.51 7.45
CA ASP A 326 -3.95 -6.20 7.58
C ASP A 326 -4.63 -6.13 8.96
N TYR A 327 -3.95 -5.58 9.97
CA TYR A 327 -4.57 -5.34 11.28
C TYR A 327 -5.53 -4.14 11.29
N ALA A 328 -5.47 -3.27 10.30
CA ALA A 328 -6.16 -1.98 10.29
C ALA A 328 -7.68 -2.14 10.54
N GLN A 329 -8.36 -2.98 9.76
CA GLN A 329 -9.80 -3.16 9.93
C GLN A 329 -10.16 -3.88 11.24
N PHE A 330 -9.29 -4.74 11.76
CA PHE A 330 -9.50 -5.33 13.10
C PHE A 330 -9.44 -4.26 14.20
N PHE A 331 -8.50 -3.32 14.09
CA PHE A 331 -8.43 -2.15 14.97
C PHE A 331 -9.71 -1.33 14.91
N GLU A 332 -10.18 -0.95 13.72
CA GLU A 332 -11.39 -0.14 13.50
C GLU A 332 -12.65 -0.80 14.08
N ASP A 333 -12.74 -2.12 14.00
CA ASP A 333 -13.84 -2.90 14.57
C ASP A 333 -13.66 -3.22 16.08
N GLY A 334 -12.64 -2.67 16.73
CA GLY A 334 -12.40 -2.83 18.17
C GLY A 334 -11.90 -4.21 18.58
N ILE A 335 -11.39 -5.01 17.64
CA ILE A 335 -10.83 -6.33 17.88
C ILE A 335 -9.38 -6.17 18.35
N ALA A 336 -9.03 -6.79 19.47
CA ALA A 336 -7.64 -6.79 19.98
C ALA A 336 -6.69 -7.31 18.93
N PHE A 337 -5.61 -6.59 18.66
CA PHE A 337 -4.58 -7.00 17.74
C PHE A 337 -3.17 -6.80 18.31
N GLY A 338 -2.21 -7.40 17.70
CA GLY A 338 -0.78 -7.23 17.89
C GLY A 338 -0.04 -8.00 16.81
N GLY A 339 1.26 -8.08 16.89
CA GLY A 339 2.03 -8.81 15.89
C GLY A 339 3.50 -8.46 15.92
N LEU A 340 4.20 -9.00 14.95
CA LEU A 340 5.63 -8.84 14.76
C LEU A 340 5.91 -8.22 13.40
N PHE A 341 6.94 -7.40 13.37
CA PHE A 341 7.47 -6.73 12.20
C PHE A 341 9.00 -6.64 12.32
N THR A 342 9.74 -6.57 11.23
CA THR A 342 11.19 -6.47 11.29
C THR A 342 11.76 -5.25 10.58
N GLY A 343 10.89 -4.36 10.12
CA GLY A 343 11.21 -3.08 9.48
C GLY A 343 11.19 -3.15 7.95
N ALA A 344 10.80 -2.07 7.33
CA ALA A 344 10.73 -1.89 5.88
C ALA A 344 11.74 -0.82 5.40
N GLU A 345 11.25 0.29 4.83
CA GLU A 345 12.06 1.38 4.27
C GLU A 345 12.68 2.30 5.31
N ASP A 346 12.20 2.28 6.54
CA ASP A 346 12.73 3.13 7.61
C ASP A 346 14.22 2.90 7.87
N ILE A 347 14.89 3.96 8.28
CA ILE A 347 16.34 3.96 8.46
C ILE A 347 16.72 3.49 9.86
N LYS A 348 17.50 2.43 9.93
CA LYS A 348 18.04 1.88 11.16
C LYS A 348 19.01 2.86 11.83
N THR A 349 18.78 3.15 13.08
CA THR A 349 19.64 4.04 13.86
C THR A 349 20.94 3.36 14.31
N GLU A 350 21.95 4.15 14.72
CA GLU A 350 23.17 3.61 15.33
C GLU A 350 22.88 2.79 16.60
N GLU A 351 21.93 3.23 17.43
CA GLU A 351 21.51 2.51 18.64
C GLU A 351 20.89 1.15 18.31
N GLN A 352 20.03 1.10 17.29
CA GLN A 352 19.44 -0.14 16.80
C GLN A 352 20.50 -1.07 16.21
N ALA A 353 21.47 -0.54 15.45
CA ALA A 353 22.56 -1.35 14.93
C ALA A 353 23.45 -1.94 16.04
N GLN A 354 23.67 -1.21 17.13
CA GLN A 354 24.37 -1.74 18.31
C GLN A 354 23.56 -2.84 19.02
N ARG A 355 22.24 -2.74 19.03
CA ARG A 355 21.32 -3.65 19.74
C ARG A 355 21.03 -4.92 18.97
N TYR A 356 20.79 -4.81 17.67
CA TYR A 356 20.35 -5.90 16.79
C TYR A 356 21.43 -6.38 15.81
N GLY A 357 22.55 -5.66 15.72
CA GLY A 357 23.52 -5.86 14.64
C GLY A 357 23.04 -5.19 13.34
N GLY A 358 23.68 -5.53 12.23
CA GLY A 358 23.40 -4.94 10.94
C GLY A 358 24.08 -3.60 10.72
N THR A 359 23.54 -2.76 9.82
CA THR A 359 24.16 -1.50 9.37
C THR A 359 23.28 -0.32 9.72
N ALA A 360 23.82 0.64 10.47
CA ALA A 360 23.17 1.93 10.73
C ALA A 360 23.09 2.77 9.45
N GLU A 361 22.20 3.76 9.45
CA GLU A 361 21.97 4.71 8.35
C GLU A 361 21.54 4.01 7.03
N GLN A 362 21.03 2.79 7.12
CA GLN A 362 20.42 2.05 6.01
C GLN A 362 19.04 1.58 6.41
N SER A 363 18.16 1.41 5.43
CA SER A 363 16.83 0.86 5.69
C SER A 363 16.89 -0.55 6.28
N PHE A 364 15.84 -0.93 7.00
CA PHE A 364 15.71 -2.30 7.50
C PHE A 364 15.61 -3.30 6.36
N ASP A 365 14.93 -2.93 5.28
CA ASP A 365 14.87 -3.67 4.03
C ASP A 365 15.12 -2.73 2.84
N GLN A 366 16.29 -2.85 2.21
CA GLN A 366 16.68 -2.04 1.05
C GLN A 366 15.96 -2.50 -0.24
N CYS A 367 15.35 -3.66 -0.20
CA CYS A 367 14.65 -4.24 -1.33
C CYS A 367 13.12 -4.16 -1.18
N TYR A 368 12.63 -3.45 -0.17
CA TYR A 368 11.20 -3.23 0.03
C TYR A 368 10.54 -2.67 -1.23
N HIS A 369 9.49 -3.31 -1.72
CA HIS A 369 8.75 -2.96 -2.93
C HIS A 369 9.61 -2.85 -4.21
N THR A 370 10.69 -3.64 -4.31
CA THR A 370 11.57 -3.62 -5.48
C THR A 370 11.88 -5.03 -6.01
N PRO A 371 12.40 -5.15 -7.25
CA PRO A 371 12.74 -6.45 -7.84
C PRO A 371 13.79 -7.25 -7.06
N CYS A 372 14.53 -6.61 -6.16
CA CYS A 372 15.54 -7.32 -5.36
C CYS A 372 14.97 -8.02 -4.10
N ASP A 373 13.67 -7.86 -3.78
CA ASP A 373 13.03 -8.65 -2.71
C ASP A 373 12.84 -10.11 -3.12
N ASN A 374 13.93 -10.82 -3.14
CA ASN A 374 14.03 -12.23 -3.52
C ASN A 374 14.66 -13.06 -2.39
N LEU A 375 14.90 -14.36 -2.62
CA LEU A 375 15.48 -15.26 -1.61
C LEU A 375 16.84 -14.81 -1.05
N GLY A 376 17.55 -13.92 -1.70
CA GLY A 376 18.77 -13.29 -1.20
C GLY A 376 18.54 -12.14 -0.23
N ASN A 377 17.32 -11.64 -0.15
CA ASN A 377 16.91 -10.49 0.68
C ASN A 377 16.24 -10.92 1.99
N ILE A 378 16.53 -12.10 2.53
CA ILE A 378 15.85 -12.55 3.74
C ILE A 378 16.86 -12.97 4.83
N SER A 379 16.62 -12.53 6.04
CA SER A 379 17.31 -12.99 7.25
C SER A 379 16.56 -14.19 7.83
N ILE A 380 17.26 -15.31 8.07
CA ILE A 380 16.69 -16.56 8.59
C ILE A 380 17.23 -16.83 9.99
#